data_e4e5182f8ccdf2c89bb2a235befe1a45
#
_entry.id   e4e5182f8ccdf2c89bb2a235befe1a45
#
_cell.length_a   1.000
_cell.length_b   1.000
_cell.length_c   1.000
_cell.angle_alpha   90.00
_cell.angle_beta   90.00
_cell.angle_gamma   90.00
#
_symmetry.space_group_name_H-M   'P 1'
#
loop_
_entity.id
_entity.type
_entity.pdbx_description
1 polymer ?
#
loop_
_entity_poly.entity_id
_entity_poly.type
_entity_poly.pdbx_seq_one_letter_code
_entity_poly.pdbx_strand_id
1 'polypeptide(L)'
;MSTWNKHYHWKTKGCTPWAKEWFTSHLVGQKVPLSKDPDACVKVDKLTGFEGDVELGNRKGKLITIYECAITLAWSGQTEDGTSANGTIKFPEVSHENEDNDEAYLFETELLSESSSAALSMYEVVRKKLVPALEEVFHGFRKDLIESHAKDLGHDDEGQNAAKTSAQAAPSAAASTPSVVGASRSDKTGGSVSTSAAEVRVASHLAISQADLWDLLTNPLRIPMWSKAPAQFSPNVGANFSLFGGNISGSIVQVTAPTRLTQTWRIPQWPAGHHG
;
A
#
# COMPACT_ATOMS: atom_id res chain seq x y z
N MET A 1 -17.86 -31.55 21.18
CA MET A 1 -17.57 -30.61 20.10
C MET A 1 -17.03 -29.31 20.73
N SER A 2 -15.79 -28.99 20.43
CA SER A 2 -15.05 -27.93 21.10
C SER A 2 -15.63 -26.55 20.77
N THR A 3 -16.00 -25.79 21.79
CA THR A 3 -16.49 -24.40 21.72
C THR A 3 -15.41 -23.40 21.25
N TRP A 4 -14.19 -23.86 21.00
CA TRP A 4 -13.06 -23.05 20.58
C TRP A 4 -13.18 -22.52 19.14
N ASN A 5 -13.98 -23.15 18.29
CA ASN A 5 -14.07 -22.82 16.87
C ASN A 5 -15.07 -21.68 16.55
N LYS A 6 -15.83 -21.20 17.51
CA LYS A 6 -16.85 -20.14 17.29
C LYS A 6 -16.30 -18.70 17.39
N HIS A 7 -15.13 -18.50 17.94
CA HIS A 7 -14.59 -17.16 18.23
C HIS A 7 -13.32 -16.78 17.45
N TYR A 8 -12.90 -17.61 16.49
CA TYR A 8 -11.64 -17.37 15.75
C TYR A 8 -11.89 -17.02 14.27
N HIS A 9 -13.04 -16.45 13.96
CA HIS A 9 -13.33 -16.05 12.60
C HIS A 9 -12.82 -14.62 12.35
N TRP A 10 -11.72 -14.54 11.63
CA TRP A 10 -11.38 -13.36 10.86
C TRP A 10 -12.41 -13.24 9.74
N LYS A 11 -13.18 -12.17 9.74
CA LYS A 11 -14.09 -11.83 8.65
C LYS A 11 -13.54 -10.60 7.96
N THR A 12 -13.42 -10.61 6.66
CA THR A 12 -13.07 -9.45 5.85
C THR A 12 -14.17 -9.17 4.83
N LYS A 13 -14.29 -7.92 4.47
CA LYS A 13 -15.14 -7.43 3.39
C LYS A 13 -14.31 -6.52 2.50
N GLY A 14 -14.19 -6.87 1.21
CA GLY A 14 -13.64 -5.99 0.18
C GLY A 14 -14.59 -4.82 -0.07
N CYS A 15 -14.08 -3.61 0.05
CA CYS A 15 -14.84 -2.37 -0.09
C CYS A 15 -14.32 -1.47 -1.20
N THR A 16 -13.42 -1.95 -2.06
CA THR A 16 -12.78 -1.19 -3.14
C THR A 16 -13.78 -0.50 -4.09
N PRO A 17 -14.87 -1.14 -4.57
CA PRO A 17 -15.86 -0.45 -5.40
C PRO A 17 -16.55 0.71 -4.68
N TRP A 18 -16.94 0.51 -3.41
CA TRP A 18 -17.54 1.53 -2.58
C TRP A 18 -16.57 2.69 -2.34
N ALA A 19 -15.31 2.39 -2.06
CA ALA A 19 -14.27 3.40 -1.86
C ALA A 19 -14.11 4.31 -3.08
N LYS A 20 -14.08 3.73 -4.28
CA LYS A 20 -14.02 4.51 -5.52
C LYS A 20 -15.22 5.45 -5.68
N GLU A 21 -16.42 5.00 -5.34
CA GLU A 21 -17.62 5.83 -5.36
C GLU A 21 -17.55 6.92 -4.28
N TRP A 22 -17.08 6.58 -3.10
CA TRP A 22 -16.90 7.52 -2.00
C TRP A 22 -15.93 8.63 -2.38
N PHE A 23 -14.72 8.30 -2.87
CA PHE A 23 -13.74 9.29 -3.31
C PHE A 23 -14.28 10.13 -4.47
N THR A 24 -15.00 9.53 -5.40
CA THR A 24 -15.64 10.29 -6.50
C THR A 24 -16.63 11.30 -5.94
N SER A 25 -17.51 10.91 -5.04
CA SER A 25 -18.57 11.79 -4.52
C SER A 25 -18.04 12.92 -3.60
N HIS A 26 -16.93 12.69 -2.90
CA HIS A 26 -16.40 13.64 -1.93
C HIS A 26 -15.30 14.55 -2.50
N LEU A 27 -14.56 14.09 -3.52
CA LEU A 27 -13.47 14.87 -4.10
C LEU A 27 -13.90 15.65 -5.33
N VAL A 28 -14.79 15.09 -6.19
CA VAL A 28 -15.24 15.78 -7.39
C VAL A 28 -16.16 16.94 -6.99
N GLY A 29 -15.91 18.11 -7.58
CA GLY A 29 -16.64 19.32 -7.25
C GLY A 29 -16.04 20.14 -6.09
N GLN A 30 -15.04 19.61 -5.38
CA GLN A 30 -14.26 20.43 -4.42
C GLN A 30 -13.66 21.62 -5.17
N LYS A 31 -13.85 22.83 -4.61
CA LYS A 31 -13.44 24.07 -5.26
C LYS A 31 -12.84 25.04 -4.26
N VAL A 32 -11.90 25.84 -4.75
CA VAL A 32 -11.26 26.92 -4.00
C VAL A 32 -11.35 28.21 -4.80
N PRO A 33 -11.86 29.30 -4.23
CA PRO A 33 -11.97 30.58 -4.92
C PRO A 33 -10.57 31.18 -5.19
N LEU A 34 -10.44 31.78 -6.35
CA LEU A 34 -9.25 32.56 -6.73
C LEU A 34 -9.37 34.02 -6.26
N SER A 35 -10.61 34.54 -6.26
CA SER A 35 -10.92 35.90 -5.88
C SER A 35 -12.29 36.00 -5.17
N LYS A 36 -12.83 37.19 -5.09
CA LYS A 36 -14.21 37.42 -4.56
C LYS A 36 -15.30 37.03 -5.54
N ASP A 37 -14.96 36.88 -6.82
CA ASP A 37 -15.88 36.41 -7.85
C ASP A 37 -16.11 34.90 -7.69
N PRO A 38 -17.37 34.44 -7.52
CA PRO A 38 -17.69 33.04 -7.33
C PRO A 38 -17.35 32.15 -8.54
N ASP A 39 -17.26 32.74 -9.73
CA ASP A 39 -16.92 32.03 -10.96
C ASP A 39 -15.42 31.87 -11.14
N ALA A 40 -14.61 32.74 -10.51
CA ALA A 40 -13.16 32.64 -10.51
C ALA A 40 -12.69 31.65 -9.45
N CYS A 41 -12.54 30.39 -9.84
CA CYS A 41 -12.16 29.32 -8.93
C CYS A 41 -11.32 28.24 -9.61
N VAL A 42 -10.64 27.45 -8.83
CA VAL A 42 -10.10 26.13 -9.22
C VAL A 42 -10.95 25.04 -8.58
N LYS A 43 -11.20 23.98 -9.35
CA LYS A 43 -12.05 22.86 -8.90
C LYS A 43 -11.54 21.52 -9.40
N VAL A 44 -11.93 20.46 -8.72
CA VAL A 44 -11.76 19.09 -9.19
C VAL A 44 -12.92 18.74 -10.12
N ASP A 45 -12.58 18.38 -11.37
CA ASP A 45 -13.60 18.03 -12.37
C ASP A 45 -13.99 16.55 -12.30
N LYS A 46 -13.00 15.67 -12.13
CA LYS A 46 -13.25 14.22 -12.13
C LYS A 46 -12.11 13.44 -11.49
N LEU A 47 -12.44 12.24 -11.00
CA LEU A 47 -11.51 11.18 -10.66
C LEU A 47 -11.09 10.45 -11.95
N THR A 48 -9.82 10.54 -12.35
CA THR A 48 -9.28 9.96 -13.58
C THR A 48 -8.60 8.62 -13.37
N GLY A 49 -8.08 8.37 -12.17
CA GLY A 49 -7.45 7.11 -11.79
C GLY A 49 -7.76 6.77 -10.34
N PHE A 50 -8.05 5.50 -10.10
CA PHE A 50 -8.19 4.92 -8.77
C PHE A 50 -7.66 3.49 -8.84
N GLU A 51 -6.59 3.22 -8.11
CA GLU A 51 -5.93 1.93 -8.02
C GLU A 51 -5.71 1.60 -6.53
N GLY A 52 -5.74 0.32 -6.18
CA GLY A 52 -5.52 -0.13 -4.83
C GLY A 52 -6.66 -0.94 -4.26
N ASP A 53 -6.51 -1.35 -3.00
CA ASP A 53 -7.43 -2.22 -2.29
C ASP A 53 -7.93 -1.57 -1.01
N VAL A 54 -9.21 -1.80 -0.72
CA VAL A 54 -9.87 -1.35 0.50
C VAL A 54 -10.61 -2.51 1.13
N GLU A 55 -10.26 -2.85 2.35
CA GLU A 55 -10.88 -3.93 3.12
C GLU A 55 -11.25 -3.45 4.53
N LEU A 56 -12.37 -3.94 5.02
CA LEU A 56 -12.74 -3.86 6.43
C LEU A 56 -12.72 -5.25 7.04
N GLY A 57 -11.96 -5.44 8.10
CA GLY A 57 -11.85 -6.69 8.84
C GLY A 57 -12.53 -6.61 10.20
N ASN A 58 -13.05 -7.73 10.68
CA ASN A 58 -13.48 -7.91 12.07
C ASN A 58 -12.68 -9.04 12.70
N ARG A 59 -11.89 -8.71 13.72
CA ARG A 59 -11.13 -9.66 14.51
C ARG A 59 -11.55 -9.58 15.96
N LYS A 60 -12.23 -10.63 16.44
CA LYS A 60 -12.69 -10.72 17.85
C LYS A 60 -13.53 -9.50 18.29
N GLY A 61 -14.39 -9.00 17.40
CA GLY A 61 -15.21 -7.82 17.68
C GLY A 61 -14.51 -6.46 17.48
N LYS A 62 -13.21 -6.45 17.12
CA LYS A 62 -12.51 -5.21 16.77
C LYS A 62 -12.49 -5.05 15.25
N LEU A 63 -12.97 -3.90 14.77
CA LEU A 63 -12.87 -3.52 13.38
C LEU A 63 -11.46 -3.04 13.05
N ILE A 64 -10.95 -3.46 11.90
CA ILE A 64 -9.63 -3.11 11.39
C ILE A 64 -9.81 -2.66 9.96
N THR A 65 -9.40 -1.45 9.66
CA THR A 65 -9.38 -0.90 8.30
C THR A 65 -8.04 -1.18 7.67
N ILE A 66 -8.04 -1.69 6.45
CA ILE A 66 -6.85 -1.94 5.66
C ILE A 66 -7.11 -1.33 4.29
N TYR A 67 -6.41 -0.26 3.96
CA TYR A 67 -6.51 0.37 2.65
C TYR A 67 -5.20 1.03 2.25
N GLU A 68 -4.93 0.96 0.97
CA GLU A 68 -3.84 1.64 0.29
C GLU A 68 -4.33 1.94 -1.13
N CYS A 69 -4.48 3.21 -1.47
CA CYS A 69 -5.06 3.66 -2.71
C CYS A 69 -4.19 4.72 -3.38
N ALA A 70 -3.99 4.60 -4.69
CA ALA A 70 -3.48 5.66 -5.53
C ALA A 70 -4.64 6.37 -6.22
N ILE A 71 -4.67 7.71 -6.10
CA ILE A 71 -5.79 8.54 -6.58
C ILE A 71 -5.25 9.57 -7.57
N THR A 72 -5.86 9.65 -8.74
CA THR A 72 -5.55 10.68 -9.74
C THR A 72 -6.79 11.49 -10.07
N LEU A 73 -6.68 12.81 -9.95
CA LEU A 73 -7.75 13.77 -10.17
C LEU A 73 -7.38 14.70 -11.32
N ALA A 74 -8.37 15.08 -12.11
CA ALA A 74 -8.24 16.20 -13.04
C ALA A 74 -8.86 17.44 -12.41
N TRP A 75 -8.15 18.56 -12.51
CA TRP A 75 -8.62 19.86 -12.05
C TRP A 75 -8.69 20.88 -13.20
N SER A 76 -9.57 21.83 -13.07
CA SER A 76 -9.63 23.02 -13.92
C SER A 76 -9.78 24.28 -13.09
N GLY A 77 -9.38 25.40 -13.66
CA GLY A 77 -9.56 26.71 -13.05
C GLY A 77 -9.88 27.75 -14.11
N GLN A 78 -10.55 28.79 -13.67
CA GLN A 78 -10.87 29.95 -14.49
C GLN A 78 -10.72 31.23 -13.66
N THR A 79 -10.09 32.24 -14.27
CA THR A 79 -9.98 33.59 -13.70
C THR A 79 -11.17 34.47 -14.11
N GLU A 80 -11.29 35.63 -13.47
CA GLU A 80 -12.30 36.66 -13.81
C GLU A 80 -12.22 37.12 -15.27
N ASP A 81 -11.03 37.15 -15.85
CA ASP A 81 -10.78 37.54 -17.24
C ASP A 81 -11.13 36.41 -18.25
N GLY A 82 -11.65 35.28 -17.76
CA GLY A 82 -11.99 34.12 -18.61
C GLY A 82 -10.79 33.25 -19.00
N THR A 83 -9.59 33.54 -18.50
CA THR A 83 -8.43 32.66 -18.72
C THR A 83 -8.61 31.36 -17.97
N SER A 84 -8.46 30.23 -18.67
CA SER A 84 -8.60 28.89 -18.09
C SER A 84 -7.27 28.16 -18.01
N ALA A 85 -7.15 27.29 -17.01
CA ALA A 85 -6.06 26.35 -16.88
C ALA A 85 -6.59 25.00 -16.41
N ASN A 86 -5.85 23.95 -16.71
CA ASN A 86 -6.18 22.59 -16.28
C ASN A 86 -4.92 21.78 -16.01
N GLY A 87 -5.09 20.71 -15.24
CA GLY A 87 -3.99 19.83 -14.91
C GLY A 87 -4.44 18.60 -14.14
N THR A 88 -3.48 17.93 -13.52
CA THR A 88 -3.71 16.74 -12.72
C THR A 88 -3.16 16.89 -11.31
N ILE A 89 -3.77 16.19 -10.37
CA ILE A 89 -3.29 15.98 -9.00
C ILE A 89 -3.26 14.47 -8.81
N LYS A 90 -2.12 13.96 -8.38
CA LYS A 90 -1.96 12.53 -8.06
C LYS A 90 -1.52 12.39 -6.62
N PHE A 91 -2.24 11.59 -5.88
CA PHE A 91 -1.85 11.06 -4.58
C PHE A 91 -1.40 9.62 -4.80
N PRO A 92 -0.09 9.33 -4.78
CA PRO A 92 0.42 7.99 -5.04
C PRO A 92 0.04 7.00 -3.94
N GLU A 93 -0.20 7.52 -2.73
CA GLU A 93 -0.58 6.71 -1.58
C GLU A 93 -1.55 7.48 -0.67
N VAL A 94 -2.72 6.90 -0.48
CA VAL A 94 -3.69 7.25 0.56
C VAL A 94 -3.97 5.97 1.33
N SER A 95 -3.37 5.83 2.51
CA SER A 95 -3.38 4.59 3.28
C SER A 95 -3.87 4.81 4.70
N HIS A 96 -4.22 3.70 5.38
CA HIS A 96 -4.55 3.74 6.80
C HIS A 96 -3.35 4.11 7.67
N GLU A 97 -2.13 3.90 7.17
CA GLU A 97 -0.89 4.25 7.88
C GLU A 97 -0.69 5.76 7.96
N ASN A 98 -1.05 6.52 6.90
CA ASN A 98 -1.00 7.98 6.95
C ASN A 98 -1.83 8.53 8.10
N GLU A 99 -3.03 7.97 8.32
CA GLU A 99 -3.93 8.41 9.40
C GLU A 99 -3.44 7.93 10.77
N ASP A 100 -2.94 6.68 10.87
CA ASP A 100 -2.47 6.10 12.14
C ASP A 100 -1.18 6.78 12.65
N ASN A 101 -0.33 7.28 11.75
CA ASN A 101 0.95 7.92 12.05
C ASN A 101 0.90 9.45 12.03
N ASP A 102 -0.25 10.07 11.68
CA ASP A 102 -0.38 11.51 11.45
C ASP A 102 0.63 12.03 10.41
N GLU A 103 0.83 11.23 9.34
CA GLU A 103 1.75 11.55 8.26
C GLU A 103 1.04 12.32 7.14
N ALA A 104 1.72 13.35 6.62
CA ALA A 104 1.22 14.13 5.50
C ALA A 104 1.14 13.27 4.22
N TYR A 105 0.08 13.48 3.44
CA TYR A 105 -0.07 12.80 2.17
C TYR A 105 0.92 13.34 1.14
N LEU A 106 1.61 12.45 0.46
CA LEU A 106 2.44 12.80 -0.69
C LEU A 106 1.56 13.11 -1.89
N PHE A 107 1.89 14.15 -2.64
CA PHE A 107 1.17 14.50 -3.85
C PHE A 107 2.08 14.97 -4.97
N GLU A 108 1.67 14.71 -6.18
CA GLU A 108 2.26 15.19 -7.41
C GLU A 108 1.23 16.02 -8.15
N THR A 109 1.64 17.17 -8.69
CA THR A 109 0.74 18.03 -9.47
C THR A 109 1.37 18.38 -10.80
N GLU A 110 0.56 18.39 -11.85
CA GLU A 110 0.97 18.73 -13.21
C GLU A 110 0.03 19.76 -13.80
N LEU A 111 0.62 20.75 -14.49
CA LEU A 111 -0.12 21.72 -15.30
C LEU A 111 -0.10 21.24 -16.76
N LEU A 112 -1.27 20.99 -17.32
CA LEU A 112 -1.42 20.52 -18.71
C LEU A 112 -1.68 21.65 -19.71
N SER A 113 -2.20 22.78 -19.26
CA SER A 113 -2.41 23.95 -20.09
C SER A 113 -1.10 24.73 -20.31
N GLU A 114 -1.09 25.62 -21.29
CA GLU A 114 0.05 26.51 -21.56
C GLU A 114 0.40 27.36 -20.31
N SER A 115 1.70 27.48 -20.04
CA SER A 115 2.24 28.18 -18.87
C SER A 115 2.12 29.69 -19.05
N SER A 116 0.92 30.24 -18.85
CA SER A 116 0.71 31.69 -18.70
C SER A 116 0.87 32.13 -17.25
N SER A 117 1.05 33.42 -17.01
CA SER A 117 1.12 33.98 -15.63
C SER A 117 -0.15 33.64 -14.83
N ALA A 118 -1.33 33.69 -15.45
CA ALA A 118 -2.59 33.32 -14.84
C ALA A 118 -2.67 31.83 -14.55
N ALA A 119 -2.24 30.96 -15.47
CA ALA A 119 -2.21 29.51 -15.27
C ALA A 119 -1.25 29.12 -14.14
N LEU A 120 -0.10 29.73 -14.06
CA LEU A 120 0.85 29.50 -12.93
C LEU A 120 0.27 29.97 -11.60
N SER A 121 -0.47 31.08 -11.57
CA SER A 121 -1.14 31.54 -10.34
C SER A 121 -2.22 30.56 -9.90
N MET A 122 -3.02 30.03 -10.82
CA MET A 122 -4.01 28.98 -10.53
C MET A 122 -3.35 27.70 -10.03
N TYR A 123 -2.26 27.28 -10.65
CA TYR A 123 -1.48 26.12 -10.23
C TYR A 123 -0.93 26.26 -8.80
N GLU A 124 -0.46 27.43 -8.41
CA GLU A 124 -0.05 27.71 -7.05
C GLU A 124 -1.21 27.62 -6.05
N VAL A 125 -2.42 28.06 -6.42
CA VAL A 125 -3.62 27.91 -5.59
C VAL A 125 -4.01 26.43 -5.46
N VAL A 126 -3.90 25.65 -6.53
CA VAL A 126 -4.11 24.20 -6.46
C VAL A 126 -3.21 23.59 -5.40
N ARG A 127 -1.90 23.85 -5.47
CA ARG A 127 -0.93 23.26 -4.53
C ARG A 127 -1.11 23.72 -3.09
N LYS A 128 -1.41 25.02 -2.89
CA LYS A 128 -1.43 25.62 -1.55
C LYS A 128 -2.77 25.57 -0.85
N LYS A 129 -3.87 25.42 -1.60
CA LYS A 129 -5.22 25.46 -1.04
C LYS A 129 -6.10 24.28 -1.43
N LEU A 130 -6.09 23.88 -2.73
CA LEU A 130 -6.95 22.78 -3.15
C LEU A 130 -6.44 21.44 -2.60
N VAL A 131 -5.14 21.17 -2.69
CA VAL A 131 -4.56 19.92 -2.16
C VAL A 131 -4.83 19.79 -0.66
N PRO A 132 -4.55 20.75 0.22
CA PRO A 132 -4.90 20.64 1.64
C PRO A 132 -6.40 20.45 1.89
N ALA A 133 -7.27 21.04 1.09
CA ALA A 133 -8.72 20.82 1.21
C ALA A 133 -9.13 19.39 0.81
N LEU A 134 -8.40 18.74 -0.09
CA LEU A 134 -8.61 17.33 -0.43
C LEU A 134 -8.06 16.39 0.66
N GLU A 135 -6.93 16.74 1.27
CA GLU A 135 -6.36 15.99 2.39
C GLU A 135 -7.31 15.97 3.59
N GLU A 136 -7.98 17.08 3.88
CA GLU A 136 -9.00 17.15 4.93
C GLU A 136 -10.17 16.18 4.66
N VAL A 137 -10.52 15.96 3.40
CA VAL A 137 -11.54 14.98 3.03
C VAL A 137 -11.08 13.55 3.36
N PHE A 138 -9.80 13.23 3.15
CA PHE A 138 -9.27 11.89 3.43
C PHE A 138 -9.43 11.48 4.89
N HIS A 139 -9.31 12.40 5.83
CA HIS A 139 -9.51 12.12 7.27
C HIS A 139 -10.92 11.61 7.60
N GLY A 140 -11.91 11.87 6.75
CA GLY A 140 -13.26 11.34 6.89
C GLY A 140 -13.45 9.91 6.42
N PHE A 141 -12.57 9.43 5.52
CA PHE A 141 -12.74 8.18 4.79
C PHE A 141 -12.88 6.95 5.69
N ARG A 142 -11.95 6.81 6.65
CA ARG A 142 -11.91 5.67 7.58
C ARG A 142 -13.19 5.56 8.41
N LYS A 143 -13.69 6.68 8.89
CA LYS A 143 -14.92 6.73 9.68
C LYS A 143 -16.10 6.25 8.84
N ASP A 144 -16.25 6.78 7.64
CA ASP A 144 -17.37 6.46 6.75
C ASP A 144 -17.29 5.00 6.25
N LEU A 145 -16.08 4.47 6.04
CA LEU A 145 -15.86 3.06 5.72
C LEU A 145 -16.39 2.15 6.83
N ILE A 146 -16.07 2.47 8.08
CA ILE A 146 -16.54 1.71 9.24
C ILE A 146 -18.06 1.83 9.37
N GLU A 147 -18.61 3.04 9.35
CA GLU A 147 -20.06 3.27 9.50
C GLU A 147 -20.88 2.58 8.43
N SER A 148 -20.37 2.55 7.19
CA SER A 148 -21.07 1.92 6.07
C SER A 148 -21.05 0.39 6.10
N HIS A 149 -20.00 -0.24 6.66
CA HIS A 149 -19.78 -1.66 6.49
C HIS A 149 -19.64 -2.48 7.78
N ALA A 150 -19.62 -1.86 8.96
CA ALA A 150 -19.45 -2.55 10.23
C ALA A 150 -20.53 -3.62 10.46
N LYS A 151 -21.78 -3.33 10.10
CA LYS A 151 -22.92 -4.25 10.26
C LYS A 151 -22.78 -5.52 9.44
N ASP A 152 -22.18 -5.43 8.25
CA ASP A 152 -21.98 -6.59 7.37
C ASP A 152 -20.99 -7.61 7.97
N LEU A 153 -20.15 -7.15 8.88
CA LEU A 153 -19.19 -7.98 9.60
C LEU A 153 -19.71 -8.45 10.97
N GLY A 154 -21.00 -8.19 11.27
CA GLY A 154 -21.63 -8.58 12.53
C GLY A 154 -21.16 -7.75 13.72
N HIS A 155 -20.83 -6.48 13.47
CA HIS A 155 -20.57 -5.49 14.51
C HIS A 155 -21.85 -4.68 14.72
N ASP A 156 -22.69 -5.16 15.64
CA ASP A 156 -23.85 -4.40 16.08
C ASP A 156 -23.39 -3.34 17.08
N ASP A 157 -23.88 -2.12 16.93
CA ASP A 157 -23.59 -0.97 17.80
C ASP A 157 -24.07 -1.20 19.23
N GLU A 158 -23.34 -1.99 20.03
CA GLU A 158 -23.38 -1.89 21.47
C GLU A 158 -22.02 -1.43 22.01
N GLY A 159 -21.89 -0.12 22.22
CA GLY A 159 -20.81 0.44 23.03
C GLY A 159 -19.78 1.26 22.28
N GLN A 160 -20.08 2.53 22.13
CA GLN A 160 -19.07 3.59 22.08
C GLN A 160 -18.20 3.49 23.34
N ASN A 161 -17.03 2.86 23.23
CA ASN A 161 -15.85 3.20 24.04
C ASN A 161 -14.63 2.38 23.59
N ALA A 162 -13.74 2.99 22.86
CA ALA A 162 -12.31 2.75 22.92
C ALA A 162 -11.57 3.50 21.83
N ALA A 163 -11.63 4.79 21.85
CA ALA A 163 -10.49 5.58 21.42
C ALA A 163 -9.52 5.68 22.62
N LYS A 164 -8.30 5.28 22.42
CA LYS A 164 -7.12 5.32 23.28
C LYS A 164 -6.77 4.03 23.99
N THR A 165 -5.79 3.33 23.47
CA THR A 165 -4.55 3.05 24.22
C THR A 165 -3.53 2.35 23.30
N SER A 166 -2.48 3.08 23.08
CA SER A 166 -1.14 2.74 22.64
C SER A 166 -0.60 1.41 23.16
N ALA A 167 0.23 0.82 22.33
CA ALA A 167 1.48 0.11 22.63
C ALA A 167 1.62 -0.51 24.02
N GLN A 168 1.80 -1.82 24.06
CA GLN A 168 2.82 -2.44 24.90
C GLN A 168 3.05 -3.91 24.56
N ALA A 169 4.28 -4.15 24.12
CA ALA A 169 5.20 -5.24 24.44
C ALA A 169 4.69 -6.66 24.71
N ALA A 170 5.35 -7.58 24.03
CA ALA A 170 5.43 -9.01 24.32
C ALA A 170 5.94 -9.29 25.75
N PRO A 171 5.78 -10.55 26.23
CA PRO A 171 6.96 -11.42 26.25
C PRO A 171 6.67 -12.90 25.88
N SER A 172 7.59 -13.44 25.18
CA SER A 172 8.49 -14.60 25.40
C SER A 172 8.02 -15.70 26.35
N ALA A 173 8.04 -16.93 25.85
CA ALA A 173 8.74 -18.14 26.32
C ALA A 173 8.12 -19.37 25.64
N ALA A 174 8.86 -20.06 24.93
CA ALA A 174 9.82 -21.13 25.16
C ALA A 174 9.25 -22.55 24.93
N ALA A 175 9.92 -23.21 24.00
CA ALA A 175 10.40 -24.59 23.99
C ALA A 175 9.39 -25.74 23.88
N SER A 176 9.50 -26.50 22.82
CA SER A 176 10.19 -27.80 22.80
C SER A 176 9.94 -28.54 21.49
N THR A 177 11.03 -28.96 20.90
CA THR A 177 11.15 -30.02 19.90
C THR A 177 10.82 -31.38 20.54
N PRO A 178 10.55 -32.50 19.82
CA PRO A 178 11.56 -33.09 18.96
C PRO A 178 11.10 -33.75 17.65
N SER A 179 12.06 -33.86 16.76
CA SER A 179 12.43 -34.88 15.76
C SER A 179 11.53 -36.14 15.59
N VAL A 180 11.40 -36.63 14.38
CA VAL A 180 12.12 -37.78 13.79
C VAL A 180 11.56 -38.16 12.39
N VAL A 181 12.46 -38.16 11.40
CA VAL A 181 12.78 -39.14 10.33
C VAL A 181 11.67 -39.83 9.54
N GLY A 182 11.87 -39.80 8.22
CA GLY A 182 11.43 -40.90 7.36
C GLY A 182 11.14 -40.51 5.91
N ALA A 183 12.16 -40.49 5.11
CA ALA A 183 12.48 -41.17 3.88
C ALA A 183 11.39 -41.43 2.82
N SER A 184 11.67 -40.89 1.63
CA SER A 184 11.63 -41.51 0.28
C SER A 184 10.35 -42.07 -0.27
N ARG A 185 9.88 -41.57 -1.38
CA ARG A 185 10.05 -42.12 -2.74
C ARG A 185 9.18 -41.42 -3.79
N SER A 186 9.84 -41.21 -4.92
CA SER A 186 9.36 -40.85 -6.22
C SER A 186 8.05 -41.48 -6.63
N ASP A 187 7.17 -40.73 -7.33
CA ASP A 187 6.83 -41.13 -8.70
C ASP A 187 6.29 -39.98 -9.55
N LYS A 188 6.61 -40.05 -10.82
CA LYS A 188 6.26 -39.15 -11.91
C LYS A 188 4.77 -39.27 -12.23
N THR A 189 4.10 -38.17 -12.46
CA THR A 189 3.16 -38.09 -13.60
C THR A 189 3.01 -36.63 -14.00
N GLY A 190 3.23 -36.34 -15.27
CA GLY A 190 3.19 -35.03 -15.87
C GLY A 190 1.75 -34.51 -15.97
N GLY A 191 1.56 -33.32 -15.50
CA GLY A 191 0.44 -32.48 -15.81
C GLY A 191 1.01 -31.09 -16.16
N SER A 192 0.93 -30.75 -17.44
CA SER A 192 1.28 -29.41 -17.93
C SER A 192 0.35 -28.39 -17.26
N VAL A 193 0.80 -27.75 -16.20
CA VAL A 193 0.19 -26.57 -15.67
C VAL A 193 0.76 -25.38 -16.43
N SER A 194 -0.06 -24.74 -17.25
CA SER A 194 0.29 -23.46 -17.87
C SER A 194 0.43 -22.42 -16.77
N THR A 195 1.64 -22.18 -16.31
CA THR A 195 1.99 -21.07 -15.43
C THR A 195 1.89 -19.79 -16.25
N SER A 196 0.81 -19.03 -16.07
CA SER A 196 0.79 -17.63 -16.50
C SER A 196 1.73 -16.86 -15.57
N ALA A 197 2.93 -16.55 -16.05
CA ALA A 197 3.85 -15.68 -15.34
C ALA A 197 3.32 -14.24 -15.44
N ALA A 198 3.01 -13.62 -14.30
CA ALA A 198 2.75 -12.20 -14.23
C ALA A 198 4.08 -11.47 -13.91
N GLU A 199 4.38 -10.41 -14.67
CA GLU A 199 5.54 -9.57 -14.42
C GLU A 199 5.11 -8.34 -13.63
N VAL A 200 5.75 -8.08 -12.49
CA VAL A 200 5.59 -6.87 -11.69
C VAL A 200 6.89 -6.07 -11.73
N ARG A 201 6.80 -4.79 -12.04
CA ARG A 201 7.94 -3.87 -12.05
C ARG A 201 7.73 -2.77 -11.03
N VAL A 202 8.73 -2.57 -10.18
CA VAL A 202 8.77 -1.49 -9.20
C VAL A 202 10.06 -0.71 -9.42
N ALA A 203 9.99 0.62 -9.40
CA ALA A 203 11.14 1.50 -9.48
C ALA A 203 11.11 2.50 -8.32
N SER A 204 12.26 2.75 -7.71
CA SER A 204 12.39 3.70 -6.62
C SER A 204 13.74 4.43 -6.71
N HIS A 205 13.76 5.70 -6.31
CA HIS A 205 14.98 6.49 -6.17
C HIS A 205 15.41 6.49 -4.70
N LEU A 206 16.61 5.98 -4.46
CA LEU A 206 17.20 5.92 -3.12
C LEU A 206 18.41 6.86 -3.03
N ALA A 207 18.50 7.63 -1.96
CA ALA A 207 19.64 8.52 -1.67
C ALA A 207 20.83 7.73 -1.09
N ILE A 208 21.30 6.73 -1.84
CA ILE A 208 22.40 5.83 -1.47
C ILE A 208 23.28 5.57 -2.69
N SER A 209 24.58 5.33 -2.48
CA SER A 209 25.44 4.93 -3.59
C SER A 209 25.11 3.51 -4.05
N GLN A 210 25.35 3.22 -5.34
CA GLN A 210 25.11 1.88 -5.90
C GLN A 210 25.92 0.80 -5.19
N ALA A 211 27.16 1.09 -4.80
CA ALA A 211 28.00 0.15 -4.07
C ALA A 211 27.48 -0.13 -2.66
N ASP A 212 27.04 0.90 -1.94
CA ASP A 212 26.47 0.75 -0.59
C ASP A 212 25.14 0.00 -0.63
N LEU A 213 24.30 0.29 -1.63
CA LEU A 213 23.04 -0.44 -1.82
C LEU A 213 23.32 -1.92 -2.12
N TRP A 214 24.28 -2.21 -2.97
CA TRP A 214 24.71 -3.57 -3.25
C TRP A 214 25.15 -4.29 -1.98
N ASP A 215 26.01 -3.67 -1.19
CA ASP A 215 26.50 -4.25 0.06
C ASP A 215 25.37 -4.42 1.09
N LEU A 216 24.44 -3.46 1.17
CA LEU A 216 23.28 -3.56 2.04
C LEU A 216 22.38 -4.77 1.70
N LEU A 217 22.23 -5.07 0.41
CA LEU A 217 21.34 -6.14 -0.07
C LEU A 217 22.01 -7.52 -0.12
N THR A 218 23.33 -7.59 -0.21
CA THR A 218 24.06 -8.85 -0.45
C THR A 218 24.97 -9.30 0.69
N ASN A 219 25.29 -8.40 1.63
CA ASN A 219 26.14 -8.71 2.76
C ASN A 219 25.32 -9.32 3.91
N PRO A 220 25.55 -10.59 4.30
CA PRO A 220 24.77 -11.27 5.35
C PRO A 220 24.85 -10.60 6.71
N LEU A 221 25.85 -9.75 6.96
CA LEU A 221 25.96 -8.97 8.20
C LEU A 221 25.10 -7.70 8.17
N ARG A 222 24.79 -7.19 6.98
CA ARG A 222 23.99 -5.97 6.80
C ARG A 222 22.51 -6.26 6.53
N ILE A 223 22.19 -7.39 5.95
CA ILE A 223 20.80 -7.80 5.69
C ILE A 223 19.93 -7.74 6.95
N PRO A 224 20.36 -8.16 8.15
CA PRO A 224 19.55 -8.05 9.36
C PRO A 224 19.16 -6.62 9.76
N MET A 225 19.84 -5.59 9.25
CA MET A 225 19.51 -4.19 9.52
C MET A 225 18.13 -3.81 9.00
N TRP A 226 17.75 -4.35 7.82
CA TRP A 226 16.46 -4.09 7.20
C TRP A 226 15.48 -5.27 7.31
N SER A 227 15.96 -6.51 7.30
CA SER A 227 15.09 -7.70 7.43
C SER A 227 14.67 -8.00 8.87
N LYS A 228 15.32 -7.37 9.88
CA LYS A 228 15.10 -7.59 11.31
C LYS A 228 15.26 -9.05 11.76
N ALA A 229 15.89 -9.89 10.94
CA ALA A 229 16.10 -11.31 11.22
C ALA A 229 17.45 -11.78 10.68
N PRO A 230 18.04 -12.85 11.25
CA PRO A 230 19.23 -13.46 10.69
C PRO A 230 19.03 -13.88 9.24
N ALA A 231 20.02 -13.67 8.41
CA ALA A 231 20.02 -14.00 7.01
C ALA A 231 21.17 -14.97 6.66
N GLN A 232 20.85 -15.94 5.80
CA GLN A 232 21.86 -16.74 5.12
C GLN A 232 21.84 -16.29 3.66
N PHE A 233 22.89 -15.64 3.24
CA PHE A 233 22.98 -15.08 1.89
C PHE A 233 24.42 -15.15 1.38
N SER A 234 24.57 -15.54 0.12
CA SER A 234 25.84 -15.48 -0.58
C SER A 234 25.58 -15.04 -2.03
N PRO A 235 26.20 -13.96 -2.54
CA PRO A 235 25.95 -13.45 -3.87
C PRO A 235 26.68 -14.26 -4.96
N ASN A 236 26.73 -15.58 -4.83
CA ASN A 236 27.29 -16.48 -5.82
C ASN A 236 26.18 -17.16 -6.62
N VAL A 237 26.36 -17.26 -7.93
CA VAL A 237 25.40 -17.96 -8.80
C VAL A 237 25.23 -19.40 -8.33
N GLY A 238 23.99 -19.86 -8.19
CA GLY A 238 23.63 -21.19 -7.70
C GLY A 238 23.59 -21.31 -6.16
N ALA A 239 24.01 -20.29 -5.41
CA ALA A 239 23.88 -20.31 -3.96
C ALA A 239 22.42 -20.20 -3.51
N ASN A 240 22.04 -21.01 -2.52
CA ASN A 240 20.75 -20.87 -1.86
C ASN A 240 20.82 -19.78 -0.80
N PHE A 241 19.71 -19.08 -0.60
CA PHE A 241 19.59 -18.08 0.44
C PHE A 241 18.31 -18.28 1.28
N SER A 242 18.34 -17.75 2.51
CA SER A 242 17.22 -17.73 3.41
C SER A 242 17.17 -16.39 4.14
N LEU A 243 16.01 -15.73 4.10
CA LEU A 243 15.76 -14.42 4.69
C LEU A 243 14.55 -14.47 5.64
N PHE A 244 14.43 -13.45 6.49
CA PHE A 244 13.30 -13.28 7.42
C PHE A 244 13.07 -14.53 8.31
N GLY A 245 14.16 -15.11 8.82
CA GLY A 245 14.06 -16.28 9.68
C GLY A 245 13.57 -17.56 8.98
N GLY A 246 13.77 -17.67 7.66
CA GLY A 246 13.34 -18.82 6.87
C GLY A 246 12.00 -18.63 6.13
N ASN A 247 11.32 -17.52 6.32
CA ASN A 247 10.06 -17.23 5.64
C ASN A 247 10.22 -16.97 4.13
N ILE A 248 11.43 -16.60 3.71
CA ILE A 248 11.75 -16.45 2.30
C ILE A 248 12.99 -17.28 1.99
N SER A 249 12.90 -18.09 0.95
CA SER A 249 14.01 -18.88 0.45
C SER A 249 14.11 -18.82 -1.07
N GLY A 250 15.27 -19.07 -1.60
CA GLY A 250 15.51 -19.09 -3.04
C GLY A 250 16.94 -19.39 -3.40
N SER A 251 17.27 -19.20 -4.66
CA SER A 251 18.62 -19.38 -5.20
C SER A 251 19.01 -18.20 -6.08
N ILE A 252 20.31 -17.91 -6.11
CA ILE A 252 20.87 -16.86 -6.94
C ILE A 252 21.02 -17.38 -8.37
N VAL A 253 20.37 -16.72 -9.32
CA VAL A 253 20.35 -17.10 -10.73
C VAL A 253 21.43 -16.37 -11.51
N GLN A 254 21.58 -15.06 -11.30
CA GLN A 254 22.56 -14.24 -12.00
C GLN A 254 23.08 -13.12 -11.11
N VAL A 255 24.36 -12.83 -11.22
CA VAL A 255 25.01 -11.74 -10.51
C VAL A 255 25.84 -10.90 -11.48
N THR A 256 25.62 -9.60 -11.49
CA THR A 256 26.46 -8.60 -12.17
C THR A 256 26.65 -7.44 -11.18
N ALA A 257 27.65 -7.59 -10.30
CA ALA A 257 27.92 -6.59 -9.26
C ALA A 257 28.44 -5.28 -9.88
N PRO A 258 28.06 -4.14 -9.34
CA PRO A 258 27.02 -3.89 -8.34
C PRO A 258 25.65 -3.53 -8.95
N THR A 259 25.35 -3.92 -10.19
CA THR A 259 24.26 -3.40 -11.01
C THR A 259 23.05 -4.33 -11.09
N ARG A 260 23.24 -5.64 -10.98
CA ARG A 260 22.15 -6.60 -11.18
C ARG A 260 22.31 -7.85 -10.32
N LEU A 261 21.23 -8.21 -9.63
CA LEU A 261 21.06 -9.46 -8.91
C LEU A 261 19.75 -10.10 -9.37
N THR A 262 19.81 -11.33 -9.85
CA THR A 262 18.63 -12.12 -10.22
C THR A 262 18.57 -13.34 -9.33
N GLN A 263 17.44 -13.56 -8.70
CA GLN A 263 17.25 -14.66 -7.75
C GLN A 263 15.83 -15.21 -7.87
N THR A 264 15.63 -16.47 -7.52
CA THR A 264 14.30 -17.03 -7.33
C THR A 264 13.81 -16.73 -5.93
N TRP A 265 12.49 -16.58 -5.77
CA TRP A 265 11.86 -16.34 -4.49
C TRP A 265 10.76 -17.35 -4.22
N ARG A 266 10.65 -17.77 -2.96
CA ARG A 266 9.59 -18.64 -2.52
C ARG A 266 9.24 -18.37 -1.07
N ILE A 267 7.96 -18.34 -0.76
CA ILE A 267 7.44 -18.40 0.61
C ILE A 267 6.89 -19.81 0.89
N PRO A 268 6.88 -20.28 2.15
CA PRO A 268 6.44 -21.63 2.51
C PRO A 268 4.99 -21.95 2.12
N GLN A 269 4.12 -20.93 2.08
CA GLN A 269 2.70 -21.06 1.77
C GLN A 269 2.41 -21.28 0.28
N TRP A 270 3.37 -21.04 -0.60
CA TRP A 270 3.18 -21.26 -2.04
C TRP A 270 3.16 -22.77 -2.35
N PRO A 271 2.29 -23.20 -3.27
CA PRO A 271 2.27 -24.57 -3.72
C PRO A 271 3.65 -25.03 -4.21
N ALA A 272 3.91 -26.33 -4.13
CA ALA A 272 5.18 -26.89 -4.60
C ALA A 272 5.41 -26.56 -6.09
N GLY A 273 6.61 -26.08 -6.43
CA GLY A 273 6.98 -25.69 -7.80
C GLY A 273 6.70 -24.22 -8.16
N HIS A 274 5.98 -23.46 -7.31
CA HIS A 274 5.81 -22.02 -7.53
C HIS A 274 6.96 -21.25 -6.91
N HIS A 275 7.50 -20.28 -7.67
CA HIS A 275 8.54 -19.35 -7.25
C HIS A 275 8.44 -18.07 -8.09
N GLY A 276 8.87 -16.94 -7.55
CA GLY A 276 9.02 -15.67 -8.26
C GLY A 276 10.44 -15.51 -8.81
#